data_efbb1e0c1438e7b28374e51007554f30
#
_entry.id   efbb1e0c1438e7b28374e51007554f30
#
_cell.length_a   1.000
_cell.length_b   1.000
_cell.length_c   1.000
_cell.angle_alpha   90.00
_cell.angle_beta   90.00
_cell.angle_gamma   90.00
#
_symmetry.space_group_name_H-M   'P 1'
#
loop_
_entity.id
_entity.type
_entity.pdbx_description
1 polymer ?
#
loop_
_entity_poly.entity_id
_entity_poly.type
_entity_poly.pdbx_seq_one_letter_code
_entity_poly.pdbx_strand_id
1 'polypeptide(L)'
;MRAHPAEYEMVSPGSLAAVLRLMEEQPGQWLPVAGGTEVMVLLSAGKLSQRWLVNLWGLPELREIREDAETLVLGGGCTFSRIRNCEAVQRHFPLLAQAASWTGSIANQNRATIAGNLANASPAADSPPALLAYDTELELVSAQGTRRMAYRDFHRGYKKTALEPEELILSIRLKKHFASYFSWGRKTGARNAQAISKVCMAGVGRLRDGEVEDVRIGMGAVAPIPLRLVEVENRVRGKRIDDKVIVEARNALSGMIAPIDDIRSVAEYRRFVAGNLLEEFLRGLAASEKALSAVLGRWNALPEMEATEEILPCCGSVRWARELVSRRPFGSDAALLKASDEVWWGLEPGDWDEAFRSHPRIGERKAPAAATKQSAQWSRQEQNGIETQNAATLAALARGNAEYEARLGRVFLICATGKSAAQMLEVLTSRMNNDAATELREAAEQQRQITQLRLRKWLGQ
;
A
#
# COMPACT_ATOMS: atom_id res chain seq x y z
N MET A 1 -8.71 -17.22 33.69
CA MET A 1 -7.53 -16.34 33.73
C MET A 1 -6.62 -16.81 34.85
N ARG A 2 -5.31 -17.02 34.61
CA ARG A 2 -4.36 -17.53 35.63
C ARG A 2 -3.75 -16.42 36.49
N ALA A 3 -3.81 -15.15 36.03
CA ALA A 3 -3.39 -14.00 36.80
C ALA A 3 -4.63 -13.20 37.28
N HIS A 4 -4.55 -12.59 38.48
CA HIS A 4 -5.61 -11.76 39.03
C HIS A 4 -5.37 -10.30 38.60
N PRO A 5 -6.32 -9.60 37.96
CA PRO A 5 -6.13 -8.22 37.50
C PRO A 5 -5.75 -7.23 38.60
N ALA A 6 -6.22 -7.44 39.83
CA ALA A 6 -5.89 -6.59 40.96
C ALA A 6 -4.41 -6.63 41.39
N GLU A 7 -3.61 -7.56 40.85
CA GLU A 7 -2.17 -7.60 41.09
C GLU A 7 -1.39 -6.64 40.16
N TYR A 8 -2.07 -5.95 39.27
CA TYR A 8 -1.48 -5.04 38.28
C TYR A 8 -2.01 -3.64 38.50
N GLU A 9 -1.11 -2.67 38.39
CA GLU A 9 -1.45 -1.25 38.40
C GLU A 9 -1.30 -0.68 37.01
N MET A 10 -2.30 0.06 36.53
CA MET A 10 -2.24 0.73 35.22
C MET A 10 -2.45 2.22 35.40
N VAL A 11 -1.50 3.01 34.92
CA VAL A 11 -1.61 4.48 34.86
C VAL A 11 -1.83 4.93 33.43
N SER A 12 -2.52 6.06 33.26
CA SER A 12 -2.82 6.66 31.95
C SER A 12 -2.37 8.12 31.94
N PRO A 13 -1.08 8.39 31.70
CA PRO A 13 -0.57 9.77 31.64
C PRO A 13 -1.22 10.54 30.48
N GLY A 14 -1.46 11.83 30.65
CA GLY A 14 -2.14 12.68 29.69
C GLY A 14 -1.26 13.15 28.50
N SER A 15 0.04 12.86 28.50
CA SER A 15 0.97 13.25 27.43
C SER A 15 2.14 12.28 27.29
N LEU A 16 2.76 12.25 26.11
CA LEU A 16 3.98 11.46 25.87
C LEU A 16 5.11 11.88 26.82
N ALA A 17 5.29 13.18 27.05
CA ALA A 17 6.31 13.68 28.00
C ALA A 17 6.12 13.16 29.42
N ALA A 18 4.88 12.99 29.90
CA ALA A 18 4.60 12.42 31.21
C ALA A 18 4.92 10.91 31.25
N VAL A 19 4.66 10.17 30.17
CA VAL A 19 5.05 8.75 30.05
C VAL A 19 6.57 8.61 30.10
N LEU A 20 7.31 9.40 29.33
CA LEU A 20 8.77 9.31 29.25
C LEU A 20 9.44 9.63 30.58
N ARG A 21 8.95 10.63 31.31
CA ARG A 21 9.44 10.92 32.69
C ARG A 21 9.21 9.74 33.62
N LEU A 22 8.02 9.15 33.59
CA LEU A 22 7.70 7.99 34.41
C LEU A 22 8.63 6.80 34.13
N MET A 23 8.93 6.55 32.86
CA MET A 23 9.85 5.48 32.45
C MET A 23 11.30 5.80 32.79
N GLU A 24 11.72 7.06 32.77
CA GLU A 24 13.05 7.53 33.19
C GLU A 24 13.27 7.40 34.69
N GLU A 25 12.26 7.76 35.50
CA GLU A 25 12.33 7.64 36.97
C GLU A 25 12.49 6.19 37.44
N GLN A 26 11.94 5.24 36.69
CA GLN A 26 11.95 3.82 37.02
C GLN A 26 12.19 2.94 35.79
N PRO A 27 13.43 2.92 35.26
CA PRO A 27 13.76 2.19 34.05
C PRO A 27 13.42 0.69 34.09
N GLY A 28 12.68 0.19 33.13
CA GLY A 28 12.31 -1.23 33.01
C GLY A 28 11.21 -1.71 33.97
N GLN A 29 10.73 -0.87 34.90
CA GLN A 29 9.64 -1.24 35.83
C GLN A 29 8.27 -1.16 35.12
N TRP A 30 8.10 -0.15 34.28
CA TRP A 30 6.86 0.08 33.55
C TRP A 30 6.78 -0.68 32.22
N LEU A 31 5.70 -1.43 32.01
CA LEU A 31 5.41 -2.04 30.71
C LEU A 31 4.50 -1.11 29.90
N PRO A 32 4.98 -0.58 28.77
CA PRO A 32 4.14 0.20 27.87
C PRO A 32 3.04 -0.66 27.23
N VAL A 33 1.78 -0.22 27.32
CA VAL A 33 0.60 -0.91 26.78
C VAL A 33 -0.10 0.00 25.77
N ALA A 34 -0.01 -0.36 24.48
CA ALA A 34 -0.75 0.31 23.42
C ALA A 34 -2.07 -0.46 23.13
N GLY A 35 -2.10 -1.31 22.09
CA GLY A 35 -3.30 -2.08 21.71
C GLY A 35 -3.69 -3.20 22.67
N GLY A 36 -2.77 -3.67 23.50
CA GLY A 36 -2.99 -4.71 24.51
C GLY A 36 -3.09 -6.14 23.99
N THR A 37 -3.00 -6.37 22.67
CA THR A 37 -3.28 -7.67 22.05
C THR A 37 -2.33 -8.80 22.47
N GLU A 38 -1.05 -8.49 22.79
CA GLU A 38 -0.12 -9.47 23.36
C GLU A 38 -0.19 -9.47 24.89
N VAL A 39 -0.27 -8.29 25.52
CA VAL A 39 -0.29 -8.15 26.98
C VAL A 39 -1.46 -8.93 27.59
N MET A 40 -2.65 -8.89 26.96
CA MET A 40 -3.82 -9.64 27.44
C MET A 40 -3.63 -11.16 27.32
N VAL A 41 -2.88 -11.63 26.32
CA VAL A 41 -2.53 -13.07 26.20
C VAL A 41 -1.60 -13.49 27.33
N LEU A 42 -0.56 -12.68 27.61
CA LEU A 42 0.39 -12.95 28.70
C LEU A 42 -0.30 -12.89 30.07
N LEU A 43 -1.17 -11.90 30.29
CA LEU A 43 -1.98 -11.78 31.50
C LEU A 43 -2.86 -13.00 31.71
N SER A 44 -3.60 -13.41 30.68
CA SER A 44 -4.49 -14.57 30.74
C SER A 44 -3.74 -15.88 31.03
N ALA A 45 -2.51 -15.98 30.52
CA ALA A 45 -1.63 -17.13 30.73
C ALA A 45 -0.88 -17.10 32.10
N GLY A 46 -0.94 -15.99 32.85
CA GLY A 46 -0.16 -15.76 34.08
C GLY A 46 1.33 -15.61 33.82
N LYS A 47 1.70 -15.11 32.63
CA LYS A 47 3.12 -14.93 32.19
C LYS A 47 3.56 -13.48 32.11
N LEU A 48 2.72 -12.54 32.49
CA LEU A 48 3.06 -11.12 32.53
C LEU A 48 3.90 -10.86 33.81
N SER A 49 5.17 -10.55 33.61
CA SER A 49 6.13 -10.35 34.72
C SER A 49 6.04 -8.98 35.37
N GLN A 50 5.85 -7.91 34.56
CA GLN A 50 5.70 -6.56 35.04
C GLN A 50 4.34 -6.36 35.69
N ARG A 51 4.31 -5.71 36.86
CA ARG A 51 3.10 -5.39 37.60
C ARG A 51 2.60 -3.98 37.31
N TRP A 52 3.48 -3.10 36.87
CA TRP A 52 3.16 -1.70 36.52
C TRP A 52 3.03 -1.52 35.03
N LEU A 53 1.89 -1.01 34.62
CA LEU A 53 1.52 -0.84 33.23
C LEU A 53 1.30 0.64 32.95
N VAL A 54 1.84 1.14 31.83
CA VAL A 54 1.59 2.51 31.38
C VAL A 54 0.81 2.49 30.06
N ASN A 55 -0.38 3.09 30.11
CA ASN A 55 -1.29 3.11 28.96
C ASN A 55 -0.87 4.19 27.95
N LEU A 56 -0.57 3.76 26.73
CA LEU A 56 -0.21 4.63 25.60
C LEU A 56 -1.39 4.90 24.66
N TRP A 57 -2.52 4.22 24.83
CA TRP A 57 -3.63 4.22 23.87
C TRP A 57 -4.24 5.61 23.65
N GLY A 58 -4.26 6.45 24.65
CA GLY A 58 -4.82 7.80 24.60
C GLY A 58 -3.93 8.88 23.99
N LEU A 59 -2.66 8.59 23.68
CA LEU A 59 -1.68 9.59 23.26
C LEU A 59 -1.81 9.90 21.76
N PRO A 60 -2.23 11.11 21.37
CA PRO A 60 -2.40 11.48 19.95
C PRO A 60 -1.05 11.54 19.22
N GLU A 61 0.03 11.93 19.90
CA GLU A 61 1.38 12.04 19.36
C GLU A 61 1.88 10.72 18.75
N LEU A 62 1.46 9.59 19.30
CA LEU A 62 1.82 8.26 18.82
C LEU A 62 0.94 7.78 17.64
N ARG A 63 -0.13 8.51 17.28
CA ARG A 63 -1.08 8.07 16.26
C ARG A 63 -1.01 8.86 14.96
N GLU A 64 -0.23 9.91 14.92
CA GLU A 64 -0.16 10.79 13.77
C GLU A 64 0.41 10.06 12.53
N ILE A 65 -0.16 10.32 11.36
CA ILE A 65 0.42 9.95 10.06
C ILE A 65 0.73 11.25 9.35
N ARG A 66 2.01 11.45 9.02
CA ARG A 66 2.51 12.63 8.32
C ARG A 66 3.13 12.22 7.01
N GLU A 67 2.84 12.99 5.97
CA GLU A 67 3.35 12.76 4.64
C GLU A 67 4.01 14.05 4.13
N ASP A 68 5.24 13.93 3.64
CA ASP A 68 5.94 14.97 2.89
C ASP A 68 6.28 14.48 1.47
N ALA A 69 7.05 15.25 0.69
CA ALA A 69 7.41 14.90 -0.67
C ALA A 69 8.17 13.56 -0.77
N GLU A 70 9.03 13.24 0.20
CA GLU A 70 9.96 12.12 0.13
C GLU A 70 9.63 10.99 1.11
N THR A 71 8.93 11.29 2.20
CA THR A 71 8.71 10.33 3.28
C THR A 71 7.24 10.25 3.71
N LEU A 72 6.88 9.08 4.23
CA LEU A 72 5.69 8.84 5.02
C LEU A 72 6.13 8.44 6.42
N VAL A 73 5.61 9.12 7.45
CA VAL A 73 5.89 8.86 8.85
C VAL A 73 4.63 8.35 9.53
N LEU A 74 4.69 7.14 10.08
CA LEU A 74 3.62 6.52 10.84
C LEU A 74 3.96 6.59 12.31
N GLY A 75 3.12 7.21 13.13
CA GLY A 75 3.27 7.15 14.58
C GLY A 75 3.20 5.71 15.11
N GLY A 76 3.97 5.38 16.11
CA GLY A 76 4.08 4.03 16.66
C GLY A 76 2.77 3.41 17.15
N GLY A 77 1.82 4.25 17.56
CA GLY A 77 0.46 3.88 17.98
C GLY A 77 -0.54 3.71 16.83
N CYS A 78 -0.13 3.83 15.55
CA CYS A 78 -0.99 3.53 14.41
C CYS A 78 -1.39 2.05 14.42
N THR A 79 -2.69 1.79 14.37
CA THR A 79 -3.23 0.42 14.30
C THR A 79 -3.09 -0.17 12.90
N PHE A 80 -3.06 -1.49 12.77
CA PHE A 80 -3.00 -2.15 11.47
C PHE A 80 -4.23 -1.83 10.60
N SER A 81 -5.41 -1.65 11.19
CA SER A 81 -6.59 -1.18 10.44
C SER A 81 -6.38 0.22 9.85
N ARG A 82 -5.77 1.13 10.63
CA ARG A 82 -5.46 2.48 10.13
C ARG A 82 -4.42 2.46 9.03
N ILE A 83 -3.35 1.66 9.20
CA ILE A 83 -2.29 1.50 8.19
C ILE A 83 -2.87 0.92 6.89
N ARG A 84 -3.67 -0.15 6.99
CA ARG A 84 -4.29 -0.81 5.84
C ARG A 84 -5.19 0.11 5.02
N ASN A 85 -5.93 0.99 5.71
CA ASN A 85 -6.91 1.88 5.08
C ASN A 85 -6.35 3.27 4.72
N CYS A 86 -5.08 3.53 5.00
CA CYS A 86 -4.43 4.80 4.67
C CYS A 86 -4.07 4.83 3.17
N GLU A 87 -4.63 5.77 2.42
CA GLU A 87 -4.38 5.91 0.97
C GLU A 87 -2.89 6.11 0.65
N ALA A 88 -2.17 6.89 1.43
CA ALA A 88 -0.73 7.10 1.24
C ALA A 88 0.06 5.79 1.41
N VAL A 89 -0.33 4.93 2.38
CA VAL A 89 0.28 3.60 2.54
C VAL A 89 -0.06 2.69 1.37
N GLN A 90 -1.32 2.65 0.94
CA GLN A 90 -1.74 1.84 -0.20
C GLN A 90 -1.03 2.25 -1.50
N ARG A 91 -0.85 3.55 -1.71
CA ARG A 91 -0.22 4.12 -2.90
C ARG A 91 1.29 3.90 -2.93
N HIS A 92 1.99 4.14 -1.83
CA HIS A 92 3.44 4.17 -1.81
C HIS A 92 4.09 2.94 -1.18
N PHE A 93 3.34 2.20 -0.34
CA PHE A 93 3.85 1.07 0.44
C PHE A 93 2.87 -0.11 0.44
N PRO A 94 2.46 -0.63 -0.74
CA PRO A 94 1.42 -1.65 -0.86
C PRO A 94 1.73 -2.93 -0.06
N LEU A 95 3.00 -3.33 0.07
CA LEU A 95 3.38 -4.49 0.90
C LEU A 95 3.08 -4.28 2.39
N LEU A 96 3.19 -3.04 2.89
CA LEU A 96 2.84 -2.75 4.28
C LEU A 96 1.32 -2.78 4.50
N ALA A 97 0.53 -2.25 3.55
CA ALA A 97 -0.92 -2.37 3.57
C ALA A 97 -1.37 -3.84 3.53
N GLN A 98 -0.73 -4.65 2.69
CA GLN A 98 -0.97 -6.08 2.57
C GLN A 98 -0.60 -6.82 3.87
N ALA A 99 0.59 -6.58 4.44
CA ALA A 99 1.04 -7.16 5.69
C ALA A 99 0.10 -6.80 6.87
N ALA A 100 -0.40 -5.57 6.89
CA ALA A 100 -1.40 -5.13 7.87
C ALA A 100 -2.68 -5.96 7.78
N SER A 101 -3.12 -6.34 6.57
CA SER A 101 -4.29 -7.20 6.36
C SER A 101 -4.08 -8.65 6.82
N TRP A 102 -2.84 -9.12 6.86
CA TRP A 102 -2.49 -10.48 7.32
C TRP A 102 -2.38 -10.59 8.84
N THR A 103 -2.25 -9.47 9.54
CA THR A 103 -1.97 -9.45 10.99
C THR A 103 -3.23 -9.83 11.78
N GLY A 104 -3.27 -11.05 12.27
CA GLY A 104 -4.35 -11.55 13.14
C GLY A 104 -5.74 -11.48 12.50
N SER A 105 -6.74 -11.14 13.33
CA SER A 105 -8.12 -10.88 12.92
C SER A 105 -8.39 -9.39 12.72
N ILE A 106 -9.54 -9.04 12.16
CA ILE A 106 -10.00 -7.63 12.09
C ILE A 106 -10.02 -6.99 13.49
N ALA A 107 -10.49 -7.72 14.51
CA ALA A 107 -10.48 -7.25 15.90
C ALA A 107 -9.05 -6.96 16.39
N ASN A 108 -8.09 -7.84 16.07
CA ASN A 108 -6.68 -7.60 16.37
C ASN A 108 -6.14 -6.39 15.60
N GLN A 109 -6.45 -6.26 14.31
CA GLN A 109 -6.00 -5.13 13.48
C GLN A 109 -6.52 -3.79 13.98
N ASN A 110 -7.72 -3.75 14.57
CA ASN A 110 -8.29 -2.53 15.16
C ASN A 110 -7.59 -2.09 16.45
N ARG A 111 -6.86 -2.97 17.11
CA ARG A 111 -6.18 -2.72 18.38
C ARG A 111 -4.67 -2.80 18.30
N ALA A 112 -4.10 -3.82 17.66
CA ALA A 112 -2.67 -4.01 17.54
C ALA A 112 -2.02 -2.84 16.79
N THR A 113 -0.97 -2.27 17.38
CA THR A 113 -0.22 -1.13 16.84
C THR A 113 1.08 -1.59 16.19
N ILE A 114 1.58 -0.80 15.25
CA ILE A 114 2.82 -1.13 14.55
C ILE A 114 4.01 -1.19 15.52
N ALA A 115 4.17 -0.21 16.42
CA ALA A 115 5.24 -0.24 17.41
C ALA A 115 5.10 -1.42 18.38
N GLY A 116 3.87 -1.73 18.84
CA GLY A 116 3.63 -2.89 19.68
C GLY A 116 4.00 -4.22 19.00
N ASN A 117 3.77 -4.34 17.69
CA ASN A 117 4.17 -5.51 16.93
C ASN A 117 5.69 -5.65 16.81
N LEU A 118 6.41 -4.53 16.59
CA LEU A 118 7.87 -4.52 16.53
C LEU A 118 8.51 -4.78 17.88
N ALA A 119 8.04 -4.10 18.94
CA ALA A 119 8.56 -4.27 20.32
C ALA A 119 8.28 -5.68 20.87
N ASN A 120 7.19 -6.33 20.46
CA ASN A 120 6.92 -7.74 20.81
C ASN A 120 7.95 -8.70 20.21
N ALA A 121 8.71 -8.28 19.19
CA ALA A 121 9.84 -8.98 18.58
C ALA A 121 9.55 -10.45 18.23
N SER A 122 8.34 -10.72 17.71
CA SER A 122 8.00 -12.06 17.19
C SER A 122 8.71 -12.31 15.87
N PRO A 123 9.49 -13.39 15.70
CA PRO A 123 10.10 -13.71 14.42
C PRO A 123 9.09 -14.04 13.31
N ALA A 124 7.84 -14.38 13.70
CA ALA A 124 6.75 -14.71 12.79
C ALA A 124 5.73 -13.57 12.62
N ALA A 125 6.09 -12.34 13.00
CA ALA A 125 5.26 -11.17 12.74
C ALA A 125 5.21 -10.87 11.24
N ASP A 126 4.05 -10.39 10.76
CA ASP A 126 3.77 -10.24 9.32
C ASP A 126 4.28 -8.91 8.75
N SER A 127 4.35 -7.84 9.54
CA SER A 127 4.81 -6.52 9.08
C SER A 127 6.33 -6.38 8.91
N PRO A 128 7.21 -7.05 9.71
CA PRO A 128 8.65 -6.92 9.60
C PRO A 128 9.22 -7.16 8.20
N PRO A 129 8.84 -8.19 7.43
CA PRO A 129 9.37 -8.39 6.09
C PRO A 129 9.13 -7.19 5.16
N ALA A 130 7.93 -6.57 5.20
CA ALA A 130 7.63 -5.39 4.40
C ALA A 130 8.47 -4.17 4.84
N LEU A 131 8.63 -3.96 6.14
CA LEU A 131 9.45 -2.86 6.67
C LEU A 131 10.94 -3.04 6.33
N LEU A 132 11.45 -4.27 6.34
CA LEU A 132 12.81 -4.58 5.89
C LEU A 132 12.98 -4.33 4.39
N ALA A 133 12.00 -4.72 3.56
CA ALA A 133 12.05 -4.49 2.13
C ALA A 133 11.99 -2.99 1.77
N TYR A 134 11.38 -2.15 2.59
CA TYR A 134 11.33 -0.70 2.40
C TYR A 134 12.48 0.08 3.08
N ASP A 135 13.53 -0.58 3.56
CA ASP A 135 14.65 0.06 4.26
C ASP A 135 14.19 1.09 5.31
N THR A 136 13.20 0.68 6.11
CA THR A 136 12.52 1.54 7.09
C THR A 136 13.49 2.01 8.17
N GLU A 137 13.29 3.24 8.65
CA GLU A 137 13.95 3.77 9.83
C GLU A 137 12.95 3.87 11.01
N LEU A 138 13.40 3.54 12.20
CA LEU A 138 12.67 3.78 13.44
C LEU A 138 13.18 5.05 14.11
N GLU A 139 12.26 5.82 14.66
CA GLU A 139 12.53 6.92 15.55
C GLU A 139 12.14 6.48 16.96
N LEU A 140 13.14 6.41 17.84
CA LEU A 140 13.00 6.01 19.24
C LEU A 140 13.05 7.27 20.11
N VAL A 141 12.31 7.27 21.20
CA VAL A 141 12.21 8.44 22.09
C VAL A 141 12.33 8.04 23.55
N SER A 142 13.08 8.82 24.31
CA SER A 142 13.16 8.81 25.78
C SER A 142 13.02 10.24 26.32
N ALA A 143 13.09 10.42 27.62
CA ALA A 143 13.11 11.74 28.25
C ALA A 143 14.34 12.58 27.85
N GLN A 144 15.45 11.93 27.47
CA GLN A 144 16.69 12.59 27.01
C GLN A 144 16.62 13.05 25.55
N GLY A 145 15.60 12.61 24.78
CA GLY A 145 15.44 13.01 23.37
C GLY A 145 15.09 11.87 22.44
N THR A 146 15.34 12.09 21.17
CA THR A 146 15.05 11.14 20.11
C THR A 146 16.31 10.66 19.39
N ARG A 147 16.33 9.39 18.99
CA ARG A 147 17.36 8.84 18.11
C ARG A 147 16.73 8.06 16.96
N ARG A 148 17.43 7.96 15.84
CA ARG A 148 17.01 7.16 14.69
C ARG A 148 17.93 5.97 14.51
N MET A 149 17.33 4.88 14.00
CA MET A 149 18.08 3.70 13.61
C MET A 149 17.40 2.98 12.44
N ALA A 150 18.21 2.28 11.64
CA ALA A 150 17.67 1.42 10.59
C ALA A 150 16.90 0.26 11.24
N TYR A 151 15.70 -0.04 10.73
CA TYR A 151 14.89 -1.13 11.28
C TYR A 151 15.59 -2.49 11.21
N ARG A 152 16.42 -2.74 10.21
CA ARG A 152 17.19 -3.99 10.07
C ARG A 152 18.11 -4.30 11.27
N ASP A 153 18.48 -3.29 12.04
CA ASP A 153 19.38 -3.41 13.20
C ASP A 153 18.60 -3.44 14.52
N PHE A 154 17.26 -3.39 14.48
CA PHE A 154 16.42 -3.29 15.65
C PHE A 154 16.27 -4.60 16.43
N HIS A 155 16.10 -5.74 15.74
CA HIS A 155 15.98 -7.05 16.38
C HIS A 155 17.36 -7.66 16.59
N ARG A 156 17.73 -7.92 17.85
CA ARG A 156 19.05 -8.45 18.24
C ARG A 156 19.04 -9.94 18.57
N GLY A 157 17.88 -10.56 18.66
CA GLY A 157 17.69 -11.97 18.96
C GLY A 157 16.24 -12.32 19.23
N TYR A 158 15.97 -13.57 19.59
CA TYR A 158 14.61 -14.00 19.88
C TYR A 158 14.01 -13.17 21.04
N LYS A 159 12.92 -12.45 20.77
CA LYS A 159 12.27 -11.55 21.75
C LYS A 159 13.20 -10.47 22.33
N LYS A 160 14.28 -10.09 21.62
CA LYS A 160 15.23 -9.05 22.02
C LYS A 160 15.29 -7.96 20.95
N THR A 161 15.19 -6.71 21.41
CA THR A 161 15.27 -5.52 20.57
C THR A 161 16.41 -4.61 20.98
N ALA A 162 16.59 -3.52 20.25
CA ALA A 162 17.54 -2.44 20.54
C ALA A 162 16.92 -1.33 21.38
N LEU A 163 15.69 -1.48 21.88
CA LEU A 163 15.08 -0.55 22.82
C LEU A 163 15.83 -0.61 24.15
N GLU A 164 16.15 0.56 24.66
CA GLU A 164 16.56 0.71 26.07
C GLU A 164 15.30 0.70 26.96
N PRO A 165 15.44 0.43 28.28
CA PRO A 165 14.32 0.26 29.20
C PRO A 165 13.36 1.48 29.28
N GLU A 166 13.87 2.67 29.01
CA GLU A 166 13.15 3.96 29.06
C GLU A 166 12.71 4.45 27.67
N GLU A 167 12.95 3.67 26.60
CA GLU A 167 12.62 4.07 25.24
C GLU A 167 11.29 3.54 24.73
N LEU A 168 10.65 4.32 23.89
CA LEU A 168 9.50 3.95 23.08
C LEU A 168 9.81 4.10 21.58
N ILE A 169 9.13 3.32 20.74
CA ILE A 169 9.11 3.56 19.29
C ILE A 169 8.10 4.70 19.04
N LEU A 170 8.63 5.89 18.78
CA LEU A 170 7.84 7.08 18.47
C LEU A 170 7.17 6.98 17.13
N SER A 171 7.97 6.66 16.11
CA SER A 171 7.49 6.61 14.72
C SER A 171 8.29 5.66 13.83
N ILE A 172 7.65 5.30 12.71
CA ILE A 172 8.21 4.50 11.62
C ILE A 172 8.28 5.39 10.39
N ARG A 173 9.47 5.54 9.79
CA ARG A 173 9.75 6.39 8.65
C ARG A 173 10.00 5.58 7.40
N LEU A 174 9.27 5.86 6.34
CA LEU A 174 9.25 5.12 5.09
C LEU A 174 9.61 6.08 3.93
N LYS A 175 10.61 5.74 3.11
CA LYS A 175 11.05 6.55 1.96
C LYS A 175 10.22 6.21 0.73
N LYS A 176 9.60 7.20 0.09
CA LYS A 176 8.68 7.02 -1.04
C LYS A 176 9.32 6.55 -2.35
N HIS A 177 10.65 6.60 -2.47
CA HIS A 177 11.33 6.19 -3.71
C HIS A 177 11.04 4.74 -4.14
N PHE A 178 10.60 3.88 -3.20
CA PHE A 178 10.18 2.51 -3.51
C PHE A 178 8.81 2.40 -4.20
N ALA A 179 8.04 3.50 -4.30
CA ALA A 179 6.69 3.46 -4.87
C ALA A 179 6.66 3.03 -6.35
N SER A 180 7.77 3.21 -7.09
CA SER A 180 7.93 2.80 -8.49
C SER A 180 8.56 1.42 -8.66
N TYR A 181 8.90 0.72 -7.57
CA TYR A 181 9.50 -0.62 -7.64
C TYR A 181 8.42 -1.68 -7.86
N PHE A 182 8.79 -2.73 -8.58
CA PHE A 182 8.02 -3.98 -8.50
C PHE A 182 7.94 -4.42 -7.05
N SER A 183 6.77 -4.75 -6.58
CA SER A 183 6.54 -5.18 -5.20
C SER A 183 5.78 -6.49 -5.17
N TRP A 184 6.23 -7.42 -4.33
CA TRP A 184 5.61 -8.72 -4.18
C TRP A 184 5.73 -9.20 -2.73
N GLY A 185 4.64 -9.76 -2.21
CA GLY A 185 4.61 -10.31 -0.87
C GLY A 185 3.69 -11.51 -0.75
N ARG A 186 4.08 -12.48 0.05
CA ARG A 186 3.28 -13.67 0.34
C ARG A 186 3.49 -14.15 1.78
N LYS A 187 2.38 -14.57 2.37
CA LYS A 187 2.31 -15.25 3.66
C LYS A 187 1.88 -16.70 3.43
N THR A 188 2.61 -17.66 3.98
CA THR A 188 2.24 -19.07 4.05
C THR A 188 1.79 -19.38 5.48
N GLY A 189 0.57 -19.82 5.65
CA GLY A 189 -0.04 -20.16 6.93
C GLY A 189 -0.90 -21.40 6.83
N ALA A 190 -1.52 -21.81 7.93
CA ALA A 190 -2.44 -22.95 7.96
C ALA A 190 -3.82 -22.62 7.34
N ARG A 191 -4.14 -21.32 7.21
CA ARG A 191 -5.41 -20.79 6.67
C ARG A 191 -5.22 -19.33 6.25
N ASN A 192 -6.17 -18.78 5.50
CA ASN A 192 -6.05 -17.41 4.94
C ASN A 192 -6.18 -16.27 5.98
N ALA A 193 -6.78 -16.53 7.14
CA ALA A 193 -6.97 -15.54 8.20
C ALA A 193 -6.62 -16.13 9.58
N GLN A 194 -6.23 -15.25 10.51
CA GLN A 194 -5.91 -15.61 11.90
C GLN A 194 -4.90 -16.78 12.02
N ALA A 195 -3.94 -16.83 11.13
CA ALA A 195 -2.85 -17.81 11.15
C ALA A 195 -1.54 -17.13 11.45
N ILE A 196 -0.71 -17.76 12.28
CA ILE A 196 0.68 -17.36 12.45
C ILE A 196 1.45 -17.86 11.22
N SER A 197 2.33 -17.02 10.68
CA SER A 197 3.13 -17.36 9.50
C SER A 197 4.02 -18.58 9.74
N LYS A 198 3.97 -19.53 8.81
CA LYS A 198 4.99 -20.57 8.68
C LYS A 198 6.22 -20.00 7.98
N VAL A 199 6.01 -19.21 6.92
CA VAL A 199 6.98 -18.36 6.24
C VAL A 199 6.24 -17.13 5.74
N CYS A 200 6.88 -15.97 5.83
CA CYS A 200 6.38 -14.73 5.28
C CYS A 200 7.52 -14.01 4.56
N MET A 201 7.26 -13.52 3.36
CA MET A 201 8.25 -12.80 2.57
C MET A 201 7.64 -11.56 1.94
N ALA A 202 8.44 -10.50 1.85
CA ALA A 202 8.16 -9.29 1.10
C ALA A 202 9.41 -8.87 0.33
N GLY A 203 9.24 -8.47 -0.92
CA GLY A 203 10.34 -8.01 -1.75
C GLY A 203 9.93 -6.83 -2.62
N VAL A 204 10.86 -5.92 -2.83
CA VAL A 204 10.79 -4.86 -3.83
C VAL A 204 12.01 -4.94 -4.74
N GLY A 205 11.84 -4.61 -6.02
CA GLY A 205 12.94 -4.63 -6.96
C GLY A 205 12.69 -3.73 -8.15
N ARG A 206 13.78 -3.30 -8.78
CA ARG A 206 13.77 -2.52 -10.02
C ARG A 206 14.80 -3.09 -10.96
N LEU A 207 14.39 -3.25 -12.21
CA LEU A 207 15.27 -3.62 -13.31
C LEU A 207 15.66 -2.37 -14.11
N ARG A 208 16.83 -2.44 -14.73
CA ARG A 208 17.28 -1.52 -15.77
C ARG A 208 17.97 -2.34 -16.86
N ASP A 209 17.49 -2.26 -18.08
CA ASP A 209 18.02 -2.98 -19.26
C ASP A 209 18.06 -4.53 -19.07
N GLY A 210 17.09 -5.08 -18.33
CA GLY A 210 16.96 -6.51 -18.02
C GLY A 210 17.78 -6.98 -16.83
N GLU A 211 18.56 -6.11 -16.21
CA GLU A 211 19.40 -6.43 -15.06
C GLU A 211 18.83 -5.83 -13.77
N VAL A 212 19.06 -6.52 -12.66
CA VAL A 212 18.60 -6.06 -11.35
C VAL A 212 19.40 -4.81 -10.93
N GLU A 213 18.80 -3.65 -11.07
CA GLU A 213 19.40 -2.39 -10.60
C GLU A 213 19.40 -2.31 -9.08
N ASP A 214 18.26 -2.59 -8.49
CA ASP A 214 18.11 -2.61 -7.03
C ASP A 214 17.08 -3.64 -6.60
N VAL A 215 17.30 -4.26 -5.44
CA VAL A 215 16.40 -5.26 -4.85
C VAL A 215 16.53 -5.26 -3.33
N ARG A 216 15.41 -5.42 -2.66
CA ARG A 216 15.30 -5.51 -1.20
C ARG A 216 14.35 -6.64 -0.83
N ILE A 217 14.80 -7.53 0.06
CA ILE A 217 14.04 -8.74 0.42
C ILE A 217 14.02 -8.91 1.93
N GLY A 218 12.82 -8.90 2.52
CA GLY A 218 12.59 -9.23 3.92
C GLY A 218 11.89 -10.58 4.06
N MET A 219 12.28 -11.36 5.06
CA MET A 219 11.67 -12.66 5.36
C MET A 219 11.44 -12.86 6.85
N GLY A 220 10.29 -13.44 7.21
CA GLY A 220 9.91 -13.77 8.57
C GLY A 220 9.65 -15.25 8.79
N ALA A 221 9.72 -15.69 10.03
CA ALA A 221 9.51 -17.06 10.49
C ALA A 221 10.55 -18.10 10.01
N VAL A 222 11.72 -17.65 9.60
CA VAL A 222 12.81 -18.51 9.09
C VAL A 222 14.10 -18.40 9.91
N ALA A 223 14.12 -17.58 10.96
CA ALA A 223 15.24 -17.36 11.87
C ALA A 223 14.72 -16.84 13.22
N PRO A 224 15.56 -16.69 14.26
CA PRO A 224 15.18 -16.10 15.55
C PRO A 224 14.67 -14.65 15.46
N ILE A 225 14.99 -13.94 14.37
CA ILE A 225 14.54 -12.57 14.07
C ILE A 225 14.04 -12.50 12.63
N PRO A 226 13.23 -11.49 12.26
CA PRO A 226 12.96 -11.16 10.86
C PRO A 226 14.28 -10.80 10.15
N LEU A 227 14.49 -11.36 8.95
CA LEU A 227 15.74 -11.21 8.22
C LEU A 227 15.60 -10.27 7.02
N ARG A 228 16.61 -9.43 6.80
CA ARG A 228 16.92 -8.83 5.51
C ARG A 228 17.90 -9.75 4.77
N LEU A 229 17.58 -10.14 3.54
CA LEU A 229 18.36 -11.13 2.79
C LEU A 229 19.51 -10.50 1.97
N VAL A 230 20.40 -9.75 2.64
CA VAL A 230 21.46 -8.95 1.99
C VAL A 230 22.36 -9.79 1.07
N GLU A 231 22.74 -11.01 1.47
CA GLU A 231 23.56 -11.88 0.62
C GLU A 231 22.85 -12.30 -0.66
N VAL A 232 21.54 -12.60 -0.56
CA VAL A 232 20.70 -12.90 -1.74
C VAL A 232 20.62 -11.68 -2.65
N GLU A 233 20.36 -10.50 -2.08
CA GLU A 233 20.29 -9.24 -2.82
C GLU A 233 21.61 -8.95 -3.58
N ASN A 234 22.74 -9.14 -2.93
CA ASN A 234 24.06 -8.97 -3.55
C ASN A 234 24.32 -9.98 -4.66
N ARG A 235 23.78 -11.21 -4.55
CA ARG A 235 23.95 -12.25 -5.58
C ARG A 235 23.18 -11.96 -6.86
N VAL A 236 22.05 -11.27 -6.78
CA VAL A 236 21.19 -11.00 -7.94
C VAL A 236 21.41 -9.61 -8.53
N ARG A 237 21.95 -8.65 -7.77
CA ARG A 237 22.19 -7.28 -8.25
C ARG A 237 23.19 -7.27 -9.42
N GLY A 238 22.90 -6.48 -10.47
CA GLY A 238 23.67 -6.37 -11.70
C GLY A 238 23.57 -7.59 -12.61
N LYS A 239 22.63 -8.51 -12.35
CA LYS A 239 22.45 -9.71 -13.17
C LYS A 239 21.07 -9.74 -13.82
N ARG A 240 20.96 -10.37 -14.98
CA ARG A 240 19.69 -10.84 -15.55
C ARG A 240 19.22 -12.06 -14.77
N ILE A 241 17.94 -12.06 -14.41
CA ILE A 241 17.36 -13.17 -13.66
C ILE A 241 17.06 -14.31 -14.62
N ASP A 242 17.86 -15.36 -14.55
CA ASP A 242 17.70 -16.64 -15.22
C ASP A 242 17.68 -17.79 -14.20
N ASP A 243 17.55 -19.04 -14.66
CA ASP A 243 17.50 -20.20 -13.79
C ASP A 243 18.81 -20.38 -13.00
N LYS A 244 19.97 -20.03 -13.55
CA LYS A 244 21.26 -20.08 -12.87
C LYS A 244 21.31 -19.09 -11.70
N VAL A 245 20.91 -17.84 -11.94
CA VAL A 245 20.87 -16.79 -10.90
C VAL A 245 19.87 -17.17 -9.80
N ILE A 246 18.72 -17.77 -10.15
CA ILE A 246 17.73 -18.25 -9.19
C ILE A 246 18.34 -19.36 -8.30
N VAL A 247 19.06 -20.31 -8.87
CA VAL A 247 19.73 -21.38 -8.09
C VAL A 247 20.79 -20.79 -7.16
N GLU A 248 21.62 -19.85 -7.65
CA GLU A 248 22.60 -19.15 -6.81
C GLU A 248 21.95 -18.40 -5.66
N ALA A 249 20.84 -17.71 -5.90
CA ALA A 249 20.06 -16.98 -4.89
C ALA A 249 19.47 -17.92 -3.83
N ARG A 250 18.91 -19.07 -4.25
CA ARG A 250 18.38 -20.11 -3.33
C ARG A 250 19.47 -20.71 -2.45
N ASN A 251 20.67 -20.94 -3.00
CA ASN A 251 21.82 -21.44 -2.25
C ASN A 251 22.27 -20.40 -1.20
N ALA A 252 22.35 -19.12 -1.57
CA ALA A 252 22.66 -18.04 -0.63
C ALA A 252 21.61 -17.96 0.49
N LEU A 253 20.31 -18.04 0.16
CA LEU A 253 19.22 -18.08 1.13
C LEU A 253 19.40 -19.20 2.14
N SER A 254 19.74 -20.41 1.68
CA SER A 254 19.90 -21.59 2.55
C SER A 254 20.96 -21.39 3.63
N GLY A 255 22.01 -20.60 3.35
CA GLY A 255 23.04 -20.22 4.32
C GLY A 255 22.62 -19.14 5.32
N MET A 256 21.60 -18.35 5.00
CA MET A 256 21.14 -17.24 5.85
C MET A 256 20.04 -17.64 6.83
N ILE A 257 19.24 -18.66 6.52
CA ILE A 257 18.07 -19.03 7.31
C ILE A 257 18.34 -20.18 8.27
N ALA A 258 17.80 -20.09 9.48
CA ALA A 258 17.87 -21.11 10.52
C ALA A 258 16.49 -21.35 11.14
N PRO A 259 15.52 -21.87 10.36
CA PRO A 259 14.19 -22.15 10.88
C PRO A 259 14.21 -23.31 11.89
N ILE A 260 13.27 -23.28 12.82
CA ILE A 260 13.09 -24.29 13.85
C ILE A 260 11.86 -25.16 13.55
N ASP A 261 11.83 -26.36 14.14
CA ASP A 261 10.62 -27.15 14.27
C ASP A 261 9.75 -26.58 15.40
N ASP A 262 8.47 -26.41 15.14
CA ASP A 262 7.49 -26.03 16.15
C ASP A 262 6.09 -26.64 15.81
N ILE A 263 5.11 -26.39 16.68
CA ILE A 263 3.71 -26.91 16.49
C ILE A 263 3.07 -26.46 15.16
N ARG A 264 3.63 -25.49 14.45
CA ARG A 264 3.09 -24.93 13.21
C ARG A 264 3.68 -25.58 11.98
N SER A 265 4.98 -25.97 12.01
CA SER A 265 5.69 -26.53 10.86
C SER A 265 7.09 -27.00 11.24
N VAL A 266 7.63 -27.91 10.41
CA VAL A 266 9.01 -28.37 10.53
C VAL A 266 9.99 -27.44 9.78
N ALA A 267 11.24 -27.40 10.21
CA ALA A 267 12.30 -26.57 9.64
C ALA A 267 12.54 -26.86 8.15
N GLU A 268 12.49 -28.13 7.74
CA GLU A 268 12.64 -28.55 6.35
C GLU A 268 11.59 -27.92 5.45
N TYR A 269 10.31 -27.98 5.82
CA TYR A 269 9.22 -27.35 5.09
C TYR A 269 9.42 -25.83 4.97
N ARG A 270 9.87 -25.16 6.06
CA ARG A 270 10.11 -23.72 6.03
C ARG A 270 11.25 -23.36 5.07
N ARG A 271 12.33 -24.17 5.02
CA ARG A 271 13.43 -24.00 4.05
C ARG A 271 12.95 -24.14 2.61
N PHE A 272 12.19 -25.20 2.35
CA PHE A 272 11.64 -25.46 1.03
C PHE A 272 10.72 -24.32 0.55
N VAL A 273 9.78 -23.93 1.39
CA VAL A 273 8.85 -22.83 1.08
C VAL A 273 9.58 -21.50 0.92
N ALA A 274 10.55 -21.18 1.78
CA ALA A 274 11.34 -19.95 1.66
C ALA A 274 12.05 -19.86 0.30
N GLY A 275 12.63 -20.97 -0.16
CA GLY A 275 13.25 -21.04 -1.50
C GLY A 275 12.24 -20.82 -2.63
N ASN A 276 11.05 -21.41 -2.52
CA ASN A 276 10.00 -21.25 -3.55
C ASN A 276 9.45 -19.83 -3.59
N LEU A 277 9.26 -19.18 -2.44
CA LEU A 277 8.82 -17.78 -2.38
C LEU A 277 9.87 -16.83 -2.97
N LEU A 278 11.15 -17.08 -2.71
CA LEU A 278 12.25 -16.32 -3.33
C LEU A 278 12.23 -16.47 -4.85
N GLU A 279 12.12 -17.70 -5.35
CA GLU A 279 12.03 -17.95 -6.80
C GLU A 279 10.82 -17.28 -7.43
N GLU A 280 9.64 -17.37 -6.80
CA GLU A 280 8.42 -16.72 -7.29
C GLU A 280 8.58 -15.20 -7.38
N PHE A 281 9.18 -14.58 -6.37
CA PHE A 281 9.51 -13.15 -6.40
C PHE A 281 10.48 -12.81 -7.53
N LEU A 282 11.60 -13.54 -7.67
CA LEU A 282 12.61 -13.27 -8.69
C LEU A 282 12.04 -13.44 -10.11
N ARG A 283 11.25 -14.50 -10.36
CA ARG A 283 10.55 -14.68 -11.64
C ARG A 283 9.54 -13.57 -11.90
N GLY A 284 8.80 -13.13 -10.89
CA GLY A 284 7.89 -11.98 -10.97
C GLY A 284 8.65 -10.68 -11.28
N LEU A 285 9.80 -10.45 -10.65
CA LEU A 285 10.65 -9.30 -10.94
C LEU A 285 11.19 -9.34 -12.37
N ALA A 286 11.68 -10.49 -12.85
CA ALA A 286 12.13 -10.66 -14.23
C ALA A 286 10.99 -10.42 -15.24
N ALA A 287 9.78 -10.85 -14.90
CA ALA A 287 8.60 -10.62 -15.73
C ALA A 287 8.10 -9.16 -15.68
N SER A 288 8.40 -8.41 -14.62
CA SER A 288 7.96 -7.02 -14.45
C SER A 288 8.57 -6.06 -15.49
N GLU A 289 9.73 -6.40 -16.06
CA GLU A 289 10.30 -5.65 -17.17
C GLU A 289 9.65 -6.03 -18.51
N LYS A 290 9.27 -7.31 -18.66
CA LYS A 290 8.40 -7.74 -19.77
C LYS A 290 6.97 -7.19 -19.66
N ALA A 291 6.60 -6.65 -18.53
CA ALA A 291 5.42 -5.83 -18.31
C ALA A 291 5.53 -4.38 -18.83
N LEU A 292 6.55 -4.07 -19.63
CA LEU A 292 6.36 -3.23 -20.80
C LEU A 292 5.42 -4.04 -21.68
N SER A 293 4.13 -3.77 -21.57
CA SER A 293 3.16 -4.48 -22.41
C SER A 293 3.65 -4.37 -23.86
N ALA A 294 3.48 -5.42 -24.64
CA ALA A 294 3.82 -5.36 -26.08
C ALA A 294 3.19 -4.13 -26.75
N VAL A 295 2.06 -3.67 -26.18
CA VAL A 295 1.35 -2.45 -26.55
C VAL A 295 2.20 -1.21 -26.24
N LEU A 296 2.72 -1.06 -25.02
CA LEU A 296 3.53 0.10 -24.64
C LEU A 296 4.88 0.14 -25.40
N GLY A 297 5.53 -1.02 -25.58
CA GLY A 297 6.75 -1.12 -26.37
C GLY A 297 6.55 -0.66 -27.80
N ARG A 298 5.48 -1.13 -28.45
CA ARG A 298 5.08 -0.68 -29.80
C ARG A 298 4.76 0.81 -29.81
N TRP A 299 3.94 1.29 -28.89
CA TRP A 299 3.53 2.69 -28.80
C TRP A 299 4.69 3.65 -28.56
N ASN A 300 5.69 3.26 -27.76
CA ASN A 300 6.92 4.03 -27.57
C ASN A 300 7.67 4.29 -28.90
N ALA A 301 7.56 3.36 -29.86
CA ALA A 301 8.24 3.44 -31.16
C ALA A 301 7.41 4.14 -32.26
N LEU A 302 6.13 4.44 -32.03
CA LEU A 302 5.28 5.10 -33.00
C LEU A 302 5.73 6.55 -33.27
N PRO A 303 5.52 7.06 -34.51
CA PRO A 303 5.59 8.49 -34.78
C PRO A 303 4.68 9.29 -33.83
N GLU A 304 5.05 10.53 -33.53
CA GLU A 304 4.35 11.36 -32.53
C GLU A 304 2.87 11.54 -32.82
N MET A 305 2.50 11.75 -34.07
CA MET A 305 1.11 11.91 -34.49
C MET A 305 0.29 10.63 -34.27
N GLU A 306 0.80 9.48 -34.71
CA GLU A 306 0.13 8.19 -34.53
C GLU A 306 0.00 7.80 -33.05
N ALA A 307 1.04 8.07 -32.27
CA ALA A 307 1.02 7.82 -30.83
C ALA A 307 0.00 8.70 -30.11
N THR A 308 -0.17 9.95 -30.56
CA THR A 308 -1.17 10.88 -30.02
C THR A 308 -2.59 10.40 -30.32
N GLU A 309 -2.83 10.01 -31.58
CA GLU A 309 -4.13 9.47 -32.00
C GLU A 309 -4.51 8.19 -31.26
N GLU A 310 -3.54 7.31 -31.04
CA GLU A 310 -3.79 6.03 -30.37
C GLU A 310 -4.11 6.19 -28.88
N ILE A 311 -3.47 7.13 -28.16
CA ILE A 311 -3.66 7.29 -26.73
C ILE A 311 -4.83 8.24 -26.36
N LEU A 312 -5.19 9.14 -27.26
CA LEU A 312 -6.25 10.12 -27.07
C LEU A 312 -7.59 9.55 -26.58
N PRO A 313 -8.06 8.37 -27.06
CA PRO A 313 -9.30 7.76 -26.59
C PRO A 313 -9.34 7.44 -25.11
N CYS A 314 -8.19 7.32 -24.44
CA CYS A 314 -8.12 7.03 -23.01
C CYS A 314 -8.59 8.21 -22.14
N CYS A 315 -8.33 9.46 -22.58
CA CYS A 315 -8.64 10.67 -21.83
C CYS A 315 -9.65 11.58 -22.56
N GLY A 316 -9.42 11.85 -23.84
CA GLY A 316 -10.23 12.77 -24.64
C GLY A 316 -9.71 14.22 -24.68
N SER A 317 -8.60 14.56 -24.00
CA SER A 317 -7.90 15.84 -24.12
C SER A 317 -6.70 15.71 -25.04
N VAL A 318 -6.64 16.53 -26.08
CA VAL A 318 -5.54 16.55 -27.07
C VAL A 318 -4.25 17.01 -26.40
N ARG A 319 -4.31 17.99 -25.51
CA ARG A 319 -3.14 18.48 -24.79
C ARG A 319 -2.56 17.41 -23.88
N TRP A 320 -3.41 16.69 -23.13
CA TRP A 320 -2.96 15.54 -22.33
C TRP A 320 -2.23 14.50 -23.18
N ALA A 321 -2.81 14.12 -24.31
CA ALA A 321 -2.23 13.12 -25.19
C ALA A 321 -0.85 13.57 -25.72
N ARG A 322 -0.72 14.80 -26.19
CA ARG A 322 0.55 15.37 -26.70
C ARG A 322 1.63 15.46 -25.62
N GLU A 323 1.29 15.97 -24.44
CA GLU A 323 2.24 16.05 -23.33
C GLU A 323 2.69 14.68 -22.86
N LEU A 324 1.79 13.68 -22.84
CA LEU A 324 2.16 12.31 -22.50
C LEU A 324 3.09 11.71 -23.57
N VAL A 325 2.80 11.92 -24.85
CA VAL A 325 3.63 11.47 -25.98
C VAL A 325 5.02 12.09 -25.94
N SER A 326 5.15 13.36 -25.57
CA SER A 326 6.46 14.05 -25.49
C SER A 326 7.37 13.49 -24.39
N ARG A 327 6.81 12.76 -23.42
CA ARG A 327 7.55 12.13 -22.31
C ARG A 327 8.04 10.70 -22.63
N ARG A 328 7.78 10.19 -23.84
CA ARG A 328 8.29 8.89 -24.28
C ARG A 328 9.82 8.89 -24.46
N PRO A 329 10.48 7.73 -24.33
CA PRO A 329 9.92 6.39 -24.05
C PRO A 329 9.65 6.15 -22.57
N PHE A 330 8.57 5.40 -22.26
CA PHE A 330 8.29 4.93 -20.91
C PHE A 330 8.91 3.55 -20.69
N GLY A 331 9.65 3.39 -19.61
CA GLY A 331 10.32 2.15 -19.24
C GLY A 331 9.40 1.09 -18.64
N SER A 332 8.15 1.42 -18.28
CA SER A 332 7.16 0.47 -17.73
C SER A 332 5.75 1.03 -17.84
N ASP A 333 4.75 0.12 -17.79
CA ASP A 333 3.33 0.48 -17.73
C ASP A 333 3.05 1.38 -16.50
N ALA A 334 3.68 1.12 -15.37
CA ALA A 334 3.55 1.94 -14.17
C ALA A 334 4.09 3.36 -14.36
N ALA A 335 5.20 3.53 -15.10
CA ALA A 335 5.74 4.84 -15.42
C ALA A 335 4.79 5.66 -16.31
N LEU A 336 4.15 5.01 -17.29
CA LEU A 336 3.11 5.63 -18.13
C LEU A 336 1.91 6.07 -17.29
N LEU A 337 1.38 5.19 -16.43
CA LEU A 337 0.23 5.49 -15.58
C LEU A 337 0.50 6.67 -14.64
N LYS A 338 1.69 6.72 -14.05
CA LYS A 338 2.12 7.84 -13.20
C LYS A 338 2.25 9.14 -13.99
N ALA A 339 2.91 9.10 -15.14
CA ALA A 339 3.06 10.27 -15.99
C ALA A 339 1.70 10.81 -16.49
N SER A 340 0.75 9.92 -16.75
CA SER A 340 -0.62 10.29 -17.09
C SER A 340 -1.29 11.14 -16.00
N ASP A 341 -1.15 10.76 -14.73
CA ASP A 341 -1.67 11.53 -13.59
C ASP A 341 -0.97 12.89 -13.44
N GLU A 342 0.36 12.91 -13.56
CA GLU A 342 1.14 14.15 -13.47
C GLU A 342 0.76 15.14 -14.58
N VAL A 343 0.63 14.67 -15.82
CA VAL A 343 0.17 15.49 -16.95
C VAL A 343 -1.24 16.01 -16.68
N TRP A 344 -2.16 15.14 -16.25
CA TRP A 344 -3.55 15.50 -16.01
C TRP A 344 -3.70 16.65 -15.01
N TRP A 345 -3.00 16.59 -13.88
CA TRP A 345 -3.06 17.63 -12.87
C TRP A 345 -2.28 18.91 -13.22
N GLY A 346 -1.44 18.87 -14.23
CA GLY A 346 -0.76 20.03 -14.80
C GLY A 346 -1.53 20.78 -15.89
N LEU A 347 -2.72 20.26 -16.29
CA LEU A 347 -3.55 20.87 -17.31
C LEU A 347 -4.38 22.05 -16.79
N GLU A 348 -4.78 22.92 -17.71
CA GLU A 348 -5.69 24.02 -17.44
C GLU A 348 -7.17 23.55 -17.44
N PRO A 349 -8.08 24.29 -16.78
CA PRO A 349 -9.50 23.94 -16.74
C PRO A 349 -10.16 23.69 -18.10
N GLY A 350 -9.74 24.41 -19.14
CA GLY A 350 -10.24 24.24 -20.52
C GLY A 350 -9.91 22.87 -21.12
N ASP A 351 -8.74 22.32 -20.79
CA ASP A 351 -8.29 21.00 -21.23
C ASP A 351 -9.08 19.88 -20.52
N TRP A 352 -9.47 20.11 -19.27
CA TRP A 352 -10.37 19.20 -18.54
C TRP A 352 -11.77 19.21 -19.14
N ASP A 353 -12.32 20.38 -19.44
CA ASP A 353 -13.63 20.49 -20.10
C ASP A 353 -13.64 19.86 -21.48
N GLU A 354 -12.51 19.87 -22.22
CA GLU A 354 -12.37 19.12 -23.48
C GLU A 354 -12.53 17.61 -23.24
N ALA A 355 -11.83 17.07 -22.26
CA ALA A 355 -11.94 15.65 -21.89
C ALA A 355 -13.38 15.28 -21.47
N PHE A 356 -14.05 16.11 -20.66
CA PHE A 356 -15.43 15.85 -20.20
C PHE A 356 -16.40 15.74 -21.36
N ARG A 357 -16.28 16.59 -22.37
CA ARG A 357 -17.14 16.56 -23.59
C ARG A 357 -17.02 15.28 -24.41
N SER A 358 -15.97 14.50 -24.21
CA SER A 358 -15.79 13.20 -24.88
C SER A 358 -16.66 12.08 -24.28
N HIS A 359 -17.30 12.31 -23.11
CA HIS A 359 -18.09 11.30 -22.41
C HIS A 359 -19.59 11.42 -22.71
N PRO A 360 -20.29 10.27 -22.88
CA PRO A 360 -21.75 10.25 -22.95
C PRO A 360 -22.36 10.53 -21.57
N ARG A 361 -23.56 11.09 -21.55
CA ARG A 361 -24.34 11.19 -20.32
C ARG A 361 -24.66 9.79 -19.77
N ILE A 362 -24.69 9.68 -18.45
CA ILE A 362 -25.01 8.42 -17.78
C ILE A 362 -26.45 8.01 -18.12
N GLY A 363 -26.62 6.78 -18.64
CA GLY A 363 -27.91 6.24 -19.08
C GLY A 363 -28.29 6.58 -20.54
N GLU A 364 -27.48 7.37 -21.28
CA GLU A 364 -27.69 7.61 -22.71
C GLU A 364 -26.89 6.66 -23.57
N ARG A 365 -27.53 6.09 -24.60
CA ARG A 365 -26.90 5.16 -25.56
C ARG A 365 -26.14 5.86 -26.69
N LYS A 366 -26.40 7.15 -26.91
CA LYS A 366 -25.81 7.91 -28.03
C LYS A 366 -24.48 8.52 -27.60
N ALA A 367 -23.41 8.13 -28.29
CA ALA A 367 -22.10 8.72 -28.07
C ALA A 367 -22.07 10.18 -28.55
N PRO A 368 -21.41 11.12 -27.82
CA PRO A 368 -21.21 12.48 -28.26
C PRO A 368 -20.40 12.55 -29.56
N ALA A 369 -20.57 13.62 -30.33
CA ALA A 369 -19.84 13.83 -31.59
C ALA A 369 -18.31 13.91 -31.41
N ALA A 370 -17.85 14.31 -30.22
CA ALA A 370 -16.44 14.38 -29.85
C ALA A 370 -15.83 13.02 -29.46
N ALA A 371 -16.64 11.96 -29.29
CA ALA A 371 -16.14 10.64 -28.87
C ALA A 371 -15.55 9.87 -30.06
N THR A 372 -14.37 9.27 -29.87
CA THR A 372 -13.83 8.30 -30.81
C THR A 372 -14.63 6.99 -30.76
N LYS A 373 -14.56 6.16 -31.82
CA LYS A 373 -15.22 4.84 -31.83
C LYS A 373 -14.81 3.97 -30.62
N GLN A 374 -13.56 4.03 -30.24
CA GLN A 374 -12.98 3.26 -29.14
C GLN A 374 -13.44 3.79 -27.76
N SER A 375 -13.42 5.12 -27.55
CA SER A 375 -13.92 5.70 -26.29
C SER A 375 -15.42 5.45 -26.11
N ALA A 376 -16.21 5.50 -27.19
CA ALA A 376 -17.63 5.18 -27.15
C ALA A 376 -17.90 3.69 -26.82
N GLN A 377 -17.04 2.78 -27.27
CA GLN A 377 -17.13 1.36 -26.92
C GLN A 377 -16.80 1.13 -25.43
N TRP A 378 -15.75 1.76 -24.93
CA TRP A 378 -15.38 1.66 -23.51
C TRP A 378 -16.45 2.25 -22.60
N SER A 379 -16.99 3.43 -22.94
CA SER A 379 -18.09 4.05 -22.17
C SER A 379 -19.31 3.16 -22.06
N ARG A 380 -19.68 2.45 -23.14
CA ARG A 380 -20.78 1.47 -23.08
C ARG A 380 -20.49 0.31 -22.14
N GLN A 381 -19.25 -0.23 -22.16
CA GLN A 381 -18.85 -1.31 -21.25
C GLN A 381 -18.81 -0.85 -19.79
N GLU A 382 -18.37 0.37 -19.53
CA GLU A 382 -18.30 0.99 -18.20
C GLU A 382 -19.70 1.19 -17.59
N GLN A 383 -20.73 1.35 -18.42
CA GLN A 383 -22.13 1.55 -18.02
C GLN A 383 -22.99 0.27 -18.06
N ASN A 384 -22.46 -0.90 -18.42
CA ASN A 384 -23.23 -2.15 -18.55
C ASN A 384 -23.95 -2.60 -17.26
N GLY A 385 -23.53 -2.14 -16.07
CA GLY A 385 -24.22 -2.40 -14.79
C GLY A 385 -25.55 -1.62 -14.62
N ILE A 386 -25.88 -0.71 -15.54
CA ILE A 386 -27.08 0.15 -15.45
C ILE A 386 -28.29 -0.51 -16.13
N GLU A 387 -28.10 -1.42 -17.08
CA GLU A 387 -29.17 -1.95 -17.94
C GLU A 387 -30.20 -2.84 -17.21
N THR A 388 -29.93 -3.33 -16.02
CA THR A 388 -30.79 -4.23 -15.22
C THR A 388 -31.59 -3.49 -14.12
N GLN A 389 -31.60 -2.17 -14.11
CA GLN A 389 -32.11 -1.36 -13.00
C GLN A 389 -33.53 -0.82 -13.26
N ASN A 390 -34.23 -0.44 -12.16
CA ASN A 390 -35.58 0.08 -12.15
C ASN A 390 -35.73 1.35 -13.03
N ALA A 391 -36.74 1.39 -13.91
CA ALA A 391 -37.03 2.49 -14.81
C ALA A 391 -37.19 3.86 -14.09
N ALA A 392 -37.66 3.88 -12.85
CA ALA A 392 -37.78 5.08 -12.04
C ALA A 392 -36.41 5.70 -11.68
N THR A 393 -35.41 4.85 -11.35
CA THR A 393 -34.04 5.31 -11.05
C THR A 393 -33.36 5.87 -12.30
N LEU A 394 -33.55 5.24 -13.45
CA LEU A 394 -33.01 5.75 -14.72
C LEU A 394 -33.64 7.10 -15.12
N ALA A 395 -34.95 7.27 -14.93
CA ALA A 395 -35.63 8.54 -15.15
C ALA A 395 -35.15 9.64 -14.19
N ALA A 396 -34.87 9.30 -12.92
CA ALA A 396 -34.32 10.24 -11.94
C ALA A 396 -32.87 10.64 -12.31
N LEU A 397 -32.03 9.72 -12.75
CA LEU A 397 -30.69 10.01 -13.26
C LEU A 397 -30.72 10.93 -14.47
N ALA A 398 -31.62 10.68 -15.43
CA ALA A 398 -31.76 11.51 -16.63
C ALA A 398 -32.18 12.97 -16.26
N ARG A 399 -33.13 13.14 -15.35
CA ARG A 399 -33.51 14.49 -14.83
C ARG A 399 -32.35 15.15 -14.10
N GLY A 400 -31.73 14.44 -13.17
CA GLY A 400 -30.58 14.96 -12.42
C GLY A 400 -29.40 15.37 -13.30
N ASN A 401 -29.10 14.61 -14.36
CA ASN A 401 -28.09 14.99 -15.36
C ASN A 401 -28.46 16.33 -16.06
N ALA A 402 -29.70 16.49 -16.46
CA ALA A 402 -30.16 17.74 -17.12
C ALA A 402 -30.07 18.94 -16.17
N GLU A 403 -30.47 18.78 -14.91
CA GLU A 403 -30.38 19.82 -13.88
C GLU A 403 -28.92 20.17 -13.55
N TYR A 404 -28.04 19.15 -13.44
CA TYR A 404 -26.62 19.32 -13.21
C TYR A 404 -25.98 20.12 -14.35
N GLU A 405 -26.25 19.73 -15.60
CA GLU A 405 -25.70 20.39 -16.78
C GLU A 405 -26.19 21.82 -16.94
N ALA A 406 -27.49 22.09 -16.65
CA ALA A 406 -28.04 23.43 -16.64
C ALA A 406 -27.41 24.34 -15.58
N ARG A 407 -27.08 23.81 -14.40
CA ARG A 407 -26.48 24.56 -13.31
C ARG A 407 -24.98 24.79 -13.48
N LEU A 408 -24.22 23.78 -13.91
CA LEU A 408 -22.75 23.74 -13.85
C LEU A 408 -22.09 23.83 -15.22
N GLY A 409 -22.89 23.82 -16.31
CA GLY A 409 -22.41 23.97 -17.69
C GLY A 409 -21.57 22.80 -18.25
N ARG A 410 -21.59 21.65 -17.57
CA ARG A 410 -20.81 20.46 -17.96
C ARG A 410 -21.55 19.16 -17.69
N VAL A 411 -21.15 18.10 -18.40
CA VAL A 411 -21.70 16.75 -18.20
C VAL A 411 -21.32 16.24 -16.82
N PHE A 412 -22.27 15.61 -16.10
CA PHE A 412 -21.96 14.91 -14.85
C PHE A 412 -21.07 13.71 -15.13
N LEU A 413 -19.89 13.73 -14.55
CA LEU A 413 -18.88 12.68 -14.68
C LEU A 413 -18.76 11.90 -13.37
N ILE A 414 -18.78 10.59 -13.48
CA ILE A 414 -18.50 9.64 -12.40
C ILE A 414 -17.81 8.40 -12.98
N CYS A 415 -16.80 7.89 -12.29
CA CYS A 415 -16.24 6.58 -12.57
C CYS A 415 -17.29 5.52 -12.21
N ALA A 416 -18.02 5.03 -13.23
CA ALA A 416 -19.20 4.17 -13.08
C ALA A 416 -18.87 2.71 -12.72
N THR A 417 -17.62 2.27 -12.96
CA THR A 417 -17.20 0.88 -12.76
C THR A 417 -17.45 0.42 -11.32
N GLY A 418 -18.25 -0.63 -11.17
CA GLY A 418 -18.59 -1.22 -9.87
C GLY A 418 -19.69 -0.49 -9.07
N LYS A 419 -20.32 0.57 -9.63
CA LYS A 419 -21.40 1.31 -8.98
C LYS A 419 -22.75 0.98 -9.59
N SER A 420 -23.79 0.88 -8.74
CA SER A 420 -25.19 0.77 -9.16
C SER A 420 -25.76 2.13 -9.57
N ALA A 421 -26.85 2.14 -10.36
CA ALA A 421 -27.54 3.36 -10.73
C ALA A 421 -28.05 4.15 -9.51
N ALA A 422 -28.44 3.47 -8.43
CA ALA A 422 -28.85 4.13 -7.18
C ALA A 422 -27.67 4.86 -6.51
N GLN A 423 -26.52 4.26 -6.45
CA GLN A 423 -25.28 4.88 -5.93
C GLN A 423 -24.84 6.07 -6.78
N MET A 424 -24.98 5.98 -8.10
CA MET A 424 -24.66 7.10 -9.00
C MET A 424 -25.62 8.27 -8.80
N LEU A 425 -26.92 8.00 -8.58
CA LEU A 425 -27.92 9.02 -8.29
C LEU A 425 -27.67 9.71 -6.95
N GLU A 426 -27.24 8.96 -5.92
CA GLU A 426 -26.87 9.50 -4.61
C GLU A 426 -25.67 10.47 -4.75
N VAL A 427 -24.63 10.05 -5.48
CA VAL A 427 -23.45 10.89 -5.75
C VAL A 427 -23.85 12.13 -6.56
N LEU A 428 -24.67 12.00 -7.61
CA LEU A 428 -25.17 13.12 -8.39
C LEU A 428 -25.90 14.14 -7.50
N THR A 429 -26.82 13.66 -6.65
CA THR A 429 -27.59 14.50 -5.74
C THR A 429 -26.69 15.24 -4.73
N SER A 430 -25.69 14.58 -4.18
CA SER A 430 -24.74 15.20 -3.24
C SER A 430 -23.92 16.31 -3.93
N ARG A 431 -23.42 16.04 -5.15
CA ARG A 431 -22.58 16.97 -5.92
C ARG A 431 -23.36 18.17 -6.49
N MET A 432 -24.67 18.08 -6.58
CA MET A 432 -25.53 19.25 -6.92
C MET A 432 -25.37 20.43 -5.94
N ASN A 433 -24.87 20.19 -4.73
CA ASN A 433 -24.67 21.25 -3.74
C ASN A 433 -23.28 21.92 -3.80
N ASN A 434 -22.38 21.39 -4.59
CA ASN A 434 -21.02 21.93 -4.73
C ASN A 434 -21.03 23.30 -5.43
N ASP A 435 -20.08 24.16 -5.06
CA ASP A 435 -19.73 25.32 -5.85
C ASP A 435 -18.99 24.92 -7.14
N ALA A 436 -18.89 25.85 -8.10
CA ALA A 436 -18.35 25.57 -9.43
C ALA A 436 -16.87 25.13 -9.41
N ALA A 437 -16.06 25.64 -8.47
CA ALA A 437 -14.64 25.32 -8.37
C ALA A 437 -14.41 23.92 -7.74
N THR A 438 -15.13 23.63 -6.67
CA THR A 438 -15.12 22.32 -6.02
C THR A 438 -15.60 21.25 -6.99
N GLU A 439 -16.68 21.52 -7.72
CA GLU A 439 -17.27 20.57 -8.65
C GLU A 439 -16.37 20.32 -9.88
N LEU A 440 -15.70 21.34 -10.38
CA LEU A 440 -14.71 21.17 -11.45
C LEU A 440 -13.59 20.20 -11.04
N ARG A 441 -13.10 20.35 -9.82
CA ARG A 441 -12.01 19.52 -9.29
C ARG A 441 -12.46 18.08 -9.04
N GLU A 442 -13.69 17.89 -8.56
CA GLU A 442 -14.30 16.57 -8.40
C GLU A 442 -14.50 15.89 -9.75
N ALA A 443 -15.02 16.60 -10.75
CA ALA A 443 -15.16 16.08 -12.11
C ALA A 443 -13.80 15.69 -12.71
N ALA A 444 -12.75 16.50 -12.48
CA ALA A 444 -11.39 16.19 -12.92
C ALA A 444 -10.83 14.93 -12.25
N GLU A 445 -11.11 14.71 -10.95
CA GLU A 445 -10.72 13.48 -10.27
C GLU A 445 -11.45 12.25 -10.84
N GLN A 446 -12.74 12.35 -11.11
CA GLN A 446 -13.50 11.26 -11.73
C GLN A 446 -12.96 10.95 -13.13
N GLN A 447 -12.63 11.96 -13.93
CA GLN A 447 -12.00 11.80 -15.24
C GLN A 447 -10.63 11.10 -15.12
N ARG A 448 -9.81 11.50 -14.15
CA ARG A 448 -8.52 10.84 -13.91
C ARG A 448 -8.68 9.35 -13.64
N GLN A 449 -9.65 8.97 -12.79
CA GLN A 449 -9.94 7.56 -12.50
C GLN A 449 -10.38 6.80 -13.76
N ILE A 450 -11.22 7.39 -14.60
CA ILE A 450 -11.65 6.80 -15.88
C ILE A 450 -10.44 6.64 -16.80
N THR A 451 -9.58 7.65 -16.93
CA THR A 451 -8.38 7.61 -17.75
C THR A 451 -7.44 6.49 -17.29
N GLN A 452 -7.23 6.32 -16.01
CA GLN A 452 -6.41 5.23 -15.45
C GLN A 452 -6.99 3.84 -15.77
N LEU A 453 -8.30 3.66 -15.69
CA LEU A 453 -8.96 2.40 -16.05
C LEU A 453 -8.81 2.10 -17.55
N ARG A 454 -8.96 3.11 -18.41
CA ARG A 454 -8.84 2.97 -19.87
C ARG A 454 -7.41 2.70 -20.30
N LEU A 455 -6.42 3.34 -19.67
CA LEU A 455 -5.01 3.05 -19.89
C LEU A 455 -4.67 1.60 -19.51
N ARG A 456 -5.14 1.09 -18.36
CA ARG A 456 -4.94 -0.32 -17.98
C ARG A 456 -5.56 -1.28 -19.01
N LYS A 457 -6.80 -1.02 -19.44
CA LYS A 457 -7.44 -1.78 -20.54
C LYS A 457 -6.63 -1.73 -21.83
N TRP A 458 -6.14 -0.56 -22.20
CA TRP A 458 -5.32 -0.38 -23.40
C TRP A 458 -4.00 -1.15 -23.30
N LEU A 459 -3.40 -1.20 -22.10
CA LEU A 459 -2.20 -2.00 -21.81
C LEU A 459 -2.48 -3.52 -21.75
N GLY A 460 -3.75 -3.96 -21.78
CA GLY A 460 -4.13 -5.38 -21.69
C GLY A 460 -4.19 -5.93 -20.26
N GLN A 461 -4.38 -5.05 -19.28
CA GLN A 461 -4.48 -5.39 -17.85
C GLN A 461 -5.94 -5.47 -17.37
#